data_9bc2a70d41ebb4a27e63abdd60c3a04b
#
_entry.id   9bc2a70d41ebb4a27e63abdd60c3a04b
#
_cell.length_a   1.000
_cell.length_b   1.000
_cell.length_c   1.000
_cell.angle_alpha   90.00
_cell.angle_beta   90.00
_cell.angle_gamma   90.00
#
_symmetry.space_group_name_H-M   'P 1'
#
loop_
_entity.id
_entity.type
_entity.pdbx_description
1 polymer ?
#
loop_
_entity_poly.entity_id
_entity_poly.type
_entity_poly.pdbx_seq_one_letter_code
_entity_poly.pdbx_strand_id
1 'polypeptide(L)'
;KIPKKLINGGKIMKKITLFFLGCIFALLASSNSFAESTMSQEGQYIFNSLGFYIGGVLVAFMAAGFCMLESGLVTTKSVSTIGAKNIGKFAICSIIFFLFGYNIAYGVPEGGYIGSFSIWSDGSEVGTGYSDSSDWFFQTMFVCATVSIVSGAVAERIKIWPFFTFAVVMSGLIYPISMGWQWGGGWLSAAGFSDFAGSTIVHACGGAAALAGIIVLGAREGRFTSSGGKRVMVPFAASSIPLVTLGTFLLWFGWFGFNGFSQLAMGTFDDV
;
A
#
# COMPACT_ATOMS: atom_id res chain seq x y z
N LYS A 1 -22.23 0.96 61.70
CA LYS A 1 -20.86 0.34 61.83
C LYS A 1 -20.49 -0.24 60.48
N ILE A 2 -19.54 0.40 59.79
CA ILE A 2 -19.03 -0.01 58.48
C ILE A 2 -18.11 -1.22 58.69
N PRO A 3 -18.23 -2.32 57.91
CA PRO A 3 -17.41 -3.52 58.11
C PRO A 3 -15.93 -3.24 57.88
N LYS A 4 -15.09 -3.66 58.81
CA LYS A 4 -13.61 -3.54 58.76
C LYS A 4 -12.94 -4.14 57.51
N LYS A 5 -13.68 -4.92 56.70
CA LYS A 5 -13.19 -5.52 55.45
C LYS A 5 -12.98 -4.53 54.31
N LEU A 6 -13.68 -3.37 54.33
CA LEU A 6 -13.50 -2.31 53.29
C LEU A 6 -12.26 -1.46 53.51
N ILE A 7 -11.72 -1.40 54.72
CA ILE A 7 -10.53 -0.56 55.05
C ILE A 7 -9.23 -1.25 54.55
N ASN A 8 -9.21 -2.57 54.42
CA ASN A 8 -8.04 -3.30 53.92
C ASN A 8 -7.93 -3.25 52.38
N GLY A 9 -9.03 -3.12 51.66
CA GLY A 9 -9.01 -3.03 50.18
C GLY A 9 -8.28 -1.79 49.67
N GLY A 10 -8.43 -0.65 50.35
CA GLY A 10 -7.73 0.59 49.95
C GLY A 10 -6.23 0.55 50.18
N LYS A 11 -5.76 -0.18 51.22
CA LYS A 11 -4.32 -0.36 51.50
C LYS A 11 -3.67 -1.34 50.49
N ILE A 12 -4.42 -2.38 50.09
CA ILE A 12 -3.96 -3.34 49.10
C ILE A 12 -3.90 -2.68 47.70
N MET A 13 -4.91 -1.91 47.32
CA MET A 13 -4.94 -1.18 46.08
C MET A 13 -3.78 -0.15 45.96
N LYS A 14 -3.51 0.61 47.03
CA LYS A 14 -2.36 1.52 47.09
C LYS A 14 -1.02 0.79 46.92
N LYS A 15 -0.85 -0.39 47.48
CA LYS A 15 0.36 -1.21 47.31
C LYS A 15 0.49 -1.72 45.89
N ILE A 16 -0.60 -2.14 45.26
CA ILE A 16 -0.62 -2.60 43.88
C ILE A 16 -0.30 -1.42 42.91
N THR A 17 -0.90 -0.26 43.14
CA THR A 17 -0.62 0.95 42.34
C THR A 17 0.84 1.40 42.48
N LEU A 18 1.41 1.38 43.70
CA LEU A 18 2.82 1.70 43.93
C LEU A 18 3.76 0.66 43.30
N PHE A 19 3.41 -0.62 43.29
CA PHE A 19 4.16 -1.67 42.61
C PHE A 19 4.17 -1.47 41.10
N PHE A 20 3.00 -1.19 40.48
CA PHE A 20 2.91 -0.89 39.04
C PHE A 20 3.64 0.40 38.65
N LEU A 21 3.53 1.46 39.48
CA LEU A 21 4.31 2.69 39.28
C LEU A 21 5.83 2.44 39.40
N GLY A 22 6.25 1.60 40.35
CA GLY A 22 7.64 1.19 40.50
C GLY A 22 8.15 0.38 39.31
N CYS A 23 7.35 -0.54 38.78
CA CYS A 23 7.68 -1.30 37.57
C CYS A 23 7.76 -0.40 36.32
N ILE A 24 6.84 0.55 36.16
CA ILE A 24 6.87 1.54 35.08
C ILE A 24 8.12 2.43 35.21
N PHE A 25 8.46 2.89 36.42
CA PHE A 25 9.64 3.69 36.67
C PHE A 25 10.95 2.90 36.42
N ALA A 26 10.98 1.61 36.80
CA ALA A 26 12.11 0.73 36.52
C ALA A 26 12.27 0.46 35.02
N LEU A 27 11.15 0.29 34.27
CA LEU A 27 11.14 0.19 32.80
C LEU A 27 11.61 1.48 32.14
N LEU A 28 11.23 2.64 32.67
CA LEU A 28 11.67 3.95 32.16
C LEU A 28 13.12 4.29 32.55
N ALA A 29 13.60 3.76 33.69
CA ALA A 29 14.99 3.97 34.14
C ALA A 29 16.00 3.00 33.48
N SER A 30 15.51 1.91 32.87
CA SER A 30 16.37 0.96 32.14
C SER A 30 16.71 1.42 30.70
N SER A 31 16.30 2.62 30.32
CA SER A 31 16.59 3.20 29.00
C SER A 31 18.01 3.79 28.86
N ASN A 32 18.94 3.41 29.69
CA ASN A 32 20.31 3.93 29.58
C ASN A 32 21.32 2.83 29.22
N SER A 33 21.98 3.04 28.12
CA SER A 33 23.18 2.40 27.62
C SER A 33 23.03 1.04 26.93
N PHE A 34 22.22 1.00 25.88
CA PHE A 34 22.70 0.25 24.72
C PHE A 34 23.66 1.18 23.98
N ALA A 35 24.95 0.84 23.96
CA ALA A 35 25.89 1.46 23.05
C ALA A 35 25.25 1.37 21.65
N GLU A 36 25.10 2.48 20.96
CA GLU A 36 24.72 2.50 19.56
C GLU A 36 25.74 1.65 18.79
N SER A 37 25.48 0.37 18.69
CA SER A 37 26.20 -0.47 17.75
C SER A 37 25.63 -0.15 16.38
N THR A 38 26.12 0.94 15.79
CA THR A 38 25.79 1.28 14.41
C THR A 38 26.25 0.13 13.53
N MET A 39 25.31 -0.50 12.85
CA MET A 39 25.59 -1.54 11.87
C MET A 39 26.55 -0.98 10.81
N SER A 40 27.47 -1.80 10.26
CA SER A 40 28.30 -1.38 9.14
C SER A 40 27.44 -0.97 7.93
N GLN A 41 27.93 -0.09 7.08
CA GLN A 41 27.22 0.30 5.85
C GLN A 41 26.84 -0.91 4.99
N GLU A 42 27.71 -1.90 4.89
CA GLU A 42 27.40 -3.15 4.19
C GLU A 42 26.28 -3.93 4.87
N GLY A 43 26.29 -3.99 6.19
CA GLY A 43 25.20 -4.60 6.97
C GLY A 43 23.87 -3.90 6.74
N GLN A 44 23.84 -2.57 6.78
CA GLN A 44 22.64 -1.78 6.49
C GLN A 44 22.13 -2.04 5.06
N TYR A 45 23.03 -2.03 4.08
CA TYR A 45 22.68 -2.33 2.70
C TYR A 45 22.01 -3.69 2.54
N ILE A 46 22.59 -4.74 3.17
CA ILE A 46 22.05 -6.10 3.11
C ILE A 46 20.66 -6.17 3.77
N PHE A 47 20.53 -5.64 4.99
CA PHE A 47 19.26 -5.72 5.72
C PHE A 47 18.16 -4.89 5.12
N ASN A 48 18.47 -3.68 4.64
CA ASN A 48 17.50 -2.84 3.97
C ASN A 48 17.01 -3.49 2.66
N SER A 49 17.95 -4.01 1.85
CA SER A 49 17.61 -4.73 0.61
C SER A 49 16.74 -5.96 0.89
N LEU A 50 17.06 -6.73 1.92
CA LEU A 50 16.25 -7.87 2.36
C LEU A 50 14.86 -7.41 2.83
N GLY A 51 14.80 -6.30 3.57
CA GLY A 51 13.55 -5.68 4.02
C GLY A 51 12.65 -5.32 2.85
N PHE A 52 13.18 -4.63 1.84
CA PHE A 52 12.43 -4.30 0.64
C PHE A 52 11.92 -5.54 -0.09
N TYR A 53 12.75 -6.57 -0.17
CA TYR A 53 12.35 -7.81 -0.82
C TYR A 53 11.21 -8.51 -0.07
N ILE A 54 11.34 -8.66 1.25
CA ILE A 54 10.28 -9.24 2.11
C ILE A 54 9.01 -8.38 2.06
N GLY A 55 9.15 -7.06 2.22
CA GLY A 55 8.05 -6.12 2.12
C GLY A 55 7.34 -6.22 0.77
N GLY A 56 8.09 -6.25 -0.32
CA GLY A 56 7.56 -6.41 -1.67
C GLY A 56 6.80 -7.72 -1.86
N VAL A 57 7.30 -8.85 -1.33
CA VAL A 57 6.59 -10.13 -1.35
C VAL A 57 5.28 -10.03 -0.57
N LEU A 58 5.28 -9.43 0.62
CA LEU A 58 4.05 -9.22 1.39
C LEU A 58 3.04 -8.35 0.64
N VAL A 59 3.49 -7.25 0.04
CA VAL A 59 2.62 -6.38 -0.77
C VAL A 59 2.12 -7.09 -2.04
N ALA A 60 2.91 -7.99 -2.64
CA ALA A 60 2.47 -8.80 -3.77
C ALA A 60 1.23 -9.66 -3.43
N PHE A 61 1.08 -10.11 -2.17
CA PHE A 61 -0.15 -10.78 -1.72
C PHE A 61 -1.38 -9.88 -1.80
N MET A 62 -1.23 -8.54 -1.77
CA MET A 62 -2.36 -7.65 -2.00
C MET A 62 -2.92 -7.79 -3.43
N ALA A 63 -2.10 -8.14 -4.43
CA ALA A 63 -2.60 -8.40 -5.78
C ALA A 63 -3.54 -9.63 -5.80
N ALA A 64 -3.20 -10.70 -5.06
CA ALA A 64 -4.09 -11.85 -4.85
C ALA A 64 -5.33 -11.44 -4.04
N GLY A 65 -5.17 -10.61 -3.02
CA GLY A 65 -6.26 -10.05 -2.22
C GLY A 65 -7.27 -9.28 -3.06
N PHE A 66 -6.81 -8.36 -3.91
CA PHE A 66 -7.67 -7.64 -4.86
C PHE A 66 -8.37 -8.59 -5.82
N CYS A 67 -7.67 -9.58 -6.36
CA CYS A 67 -8.27 -10.58 -7.25
C CYS A 67 -9.41 -11.33 -6.56
N MET A 68 -9.22 -11.79 -5.33
CA MET A 68 -10.25 -12.51 -4.57
C MET A 68 -11.41 -11.60 -4.19
N LEU A 69 -11.12 -10.39 -3.69
CA LEU A 69 -12.12 -9.39 -3.33
C LEU A 69 -13.00 -9.02 -4.52
N GLU A 70 -12.38 -8.64 -5.64
CA GLU A 70 -13.10 -8.27 -6.87
C GLU A 70 -13.91 -9.46 -7.41
N SER A 71 -13.29 -10.66 -7.48
CA SER A 71 -13.97 -11.87 -7.96
C SER A 71 -15.19 -12.19 -7.12
N GLY A 72 -15.10 -12.02 -5.79
CA GLY A 72 -16.21 -12.26 -4.88
C GLY A 72 -17.34 -11.24 -5.01
N LEU A 73 -17.04 -9.98 -5.35
CA LEU A 73 -18.02 -8.87 -5.41
C LEU A 73 -18.73 -8.74 -6.76
N VAL A 74 -18.16 -9.25 -7.85
CA VAL A 74 -18.81 -9.24 -9.17
C VAL A 74 -19.83 -10.37 -9.30
N THR A 75 -20.62 -10.33 -10.36
CA THR A 75 -21.52 -11.44 -10.71
C THR A 75 -20.71 -12.66 -11.19
N THR A 76 -21.23 -13.86 -10.99
CA THR A 76 -20.55 -15.14 -11.32
C THR A 76 -20.01 -15.19 -12.75
N LYS A 77 -20.74 -14.62 -13.72
CA LYS A 77 -20.35 -14.58 -15.14
C LYS A 77 -19.08 -13.75 -15.40
N SER A 78 -18.71 -12.85 -14.48
CA SER A 78 -17.59 -11.93 -14.63
C SER A 78 -16.32 -12.38 -13.92
N VAL A 79 -16.36 -13.43 -13.11
CA VAL A 79 -15.24 -13.88 -12.25
C VAL A 79 -14.02 -14.23 -13.09
N SER A 80 -14.17 -14.98 -14.19
CA SER A 80 -13.03 -15.34 -15.06
C SER A 80 -12.36 -14.12 -15.69
N THR A 81 -13.15 -13.12 -16.10
CA THR A 81 -12.64 -11.85 -16.63
C THR A 81 -11.86 -11.09 -15.55
N ILE A 82 -12.33 -11.10 -14.29
CA ILE A 82 -11.61 -10.48 -13.17
C ILE A 82 -10.28 -11.17 -12.95
N GLY A 83 -10.22 -12.51 -12.96
CA GLY A 83 -8.97 -13.27 -12.84
C GLY A 83 -7.96 -12.88 -13.93
N ALA A 84 -8.37 -12.95 -15.20
CA ALA A 84 -7.53 -12.57 -16.34
C ALA A 84 -7.06 -11.11 -16.27
N LYS A 85 -7.97 -10.20 -15.90
CA LYS A 85 -7.68 -8.77 -15.72
C LYS A 85 -6.60 -8.55 -14.63
N ASN A 86 -6.68 -9.23 -13.50
CA ASN A 86 -5.73 -9.07 -12.41
C ASN A 86 -4.34 -9.60 -12.76
N ILE A 87 -4.23 -10.75 -13.44
CA ILE A 87 -2.94 -11.28 -13.91
C ILE A 87 -2.33 -10.34 -14.95
N GLY A 88 -3.11 -9.97 -15.98
CA GLY A 88 -2.63 -9.07 -17.04
C GLY A 88 -2.21 -7.71 -16.53
N LYS A 89 -2.97 -7.13 -15.61
CA LYS A 89 -2.64 -5.86 -14.93
C LYS A 89 -1.31 -5.96 -14.20
N PHE A 90 -1.09 -7.02 -13.42
CA PHE A 90 0.14 -7.20 -12.65
C PHE A 90 1.36 -7.23 -13.57
N ALA A 91 1.30 -8.02 -14.64
CA ALA A 91 2.37 -8.11 -15.62
C ALA A 91 2.62 -6.76 -16.34
N ILE A 92 1.55 -6.09 -16.79
CA ILE A 92 1.65 -4.79 -17.47
C ILE A 92 2.29 -3.75 -16.55
N CYS A 93 1.82 -3.62 -15.31
CA CYS A 93 2.36 -2.64 -14.37
C CYS A 93 3.85 -2.87 -14.11
N SER A 94 4.27 -4.13 -13.90
CA SER A 94 5.68 -4.47 -13.67
C SER A 94 6.56 -4.12 -14.86
N ILE A 95 6.14 -4.50 -16.08
CA ILE A 95 6.90 -4.23 -17.31
C ILE A 95 7.00 -2.71 -17.57
N ILE A 96 5.88 -2.01 -17.49
CA ILE A 96 5.84 -0.58 -17.82
C ILE A 96 6.59 0.26 -16.79
N PHE A 97 6.49 -0.10 -15.50
CA PHE A 97 7.24 0.57 -14.46
C PHE A 97 8.75 0.33 -14.59
N PHE A 98 9.17 -0.87 -15.01
CA PHE A 98 10.55 -1.19 -15.36
C PHE A 98 11.03 -0.35 -16.55
N LEU A 99 10.24 -0.26 -17.62
CA LEU A 99 10.67 0.40 -18.84
C LEU A 99 10.92 1.90 -18.64
N PHE A 100 10.09 2.59 -17.85
CA PHE A 100 10.26 4.04 -17.68
C PHE A 100 9.62 4.61 -16.41
N GLY A 101 8.67 3.94 -15.78
CA GLY A 101 7.94 4.49 -14.63
C GLY A 101 8.86 4.77 -13.44
N TYR A 102 9.80 3.90 -13.12
CA TYR A 102 10.72 4.07 -12.02
C TYR A 102 11.58 5.34 -12.19
N ASN A 103 12.16 5.56 -13.36
CA ASN A 103 12.99 6.73 -13.62
C ASN A 103 12.19 8.03 -13.73
N ILE A 104 10.93 7.96 -14.15
CA ILE A 104 10.01 9.12 -14.07
C ILE A 104 9.76 9.50 -12.61
N ALA A 105 9.64 8.51 -11.73
CA ALA A 105 9.36 8.75 -10.31
C ALA A 105 10.60 9.24 -9.55
N TYR A 106 11.73 8.56 -9.68
CA TYR A 106 12.93 8.85 -8.88
C TYR A 106 13.97 9.72 -9.59
N GLY A 107 13.88 9.88 -10.89
CA GLY A 107 14.73 10.80 -11.65
C GLY A 107 14.24 12.24 -11.66
N VAL A 108 13.38 12.65 -10.75
CA VAL A 108 12.86 14.02 -10.63
C VAL A 108 13.96 14.91 -10.07
N PRO A 109 14.30 16.06 -10.71
CA PRO A 109 15.15 17.07 -10.10
C PRO A 109 14.53 17.57 -8.79
N GLU A 110 15.38 17.99 -7.83
CA GLU A 110 14.90 18.55 -6.56
C GLU A 110 13.89 19.68 -6.81
N GLY A 111 12.71 19.59 -6.20
CA GLY A 111 11.60 20.53 -6.41
C GLY A 111 10.95 20.46 -7.80
N GLY A 112 11.34 19.52 -8.65
CA GLY A 112 10.82 19.36 -10.02
C GLY A 112 9.45 18.68 -10.07
N TYR A 113 8.96 18.53 -11.32
CA TYR A 113 7.60 17.99 -11.56
C TYR A 113 7.60 16.62 -12.23
N ILE A 114 8.65 16.27 -12.98
CA ILE A 114 8.74 15.02 -13.75
C ILE A 114 10.19 14.58 -13.87
N GLY A 115 10.43 13.29 -13.76
CA GLY A 115 11.75 12.70 -13.89
C GLY A 115 12.13 12.34 -15.32
N SER A 116 13.22 11.60 -15.45
CA SER A 116 13.77 11.21 -16.75
C SER A 116 12.96 10.09 -17.41
N PHE A 117 12.81 10.18 -18.71
CA PHE A 117 12.17 9.13 -19.51
C PHE A 117 13.25 8.19 -20.06
N SER A 118 13.61 7.19 -19.28
CA SER A 118 14.65 6.21 -19.62
C SER A 118 14.30 4.83 -19.07
N ILE A 119 14.88 3.80 -19.65
CA ILE A 119 14.74 2.43 -19.15
C ILE A 119 15.51 2.31 -17.84
N TRP A 120 14.90 1.70 -16.84
CA TRP A 120 15.55 1.44 -15.56
C TRP A 120 16.75 0.50 -15.72
N SER A 121 17.80 0.78 -14.98
CA SER A 121 18.98 -0.09 -14.84
C SER A 121 19.45 -0.04 -13.39
N ASP A 122 19.95 -1.16 -12.89
CA ASP A 122 20.53 -1.23 -11.56
C ASP A 122 21.81 -0.38 -11.51
N GLY A 123 21.84 0.59 -10.61
CA GLY A 123 22.97 1.47 -10.32
C GLY A 123 23.45 1.35 -8.87
N SER A 124 23.06 0.27 -8.19
CA SER A 124 23.27 0.09 -6.75
C SER A 124 24.73 0.19 -6.34
N GLU A 125 24.97 0.98 -5.29
CA GLU A 125 26.24 1.06 -4.56
C GLU A 125 25.99 0.90 -3.07
N VAL A 126 26.95 0.35 -2.32
CA VAL A 126 26.81 0.16 -0.86
C VAL A 126 26.48 1.47 -0.14
N GLY A 127 26.99 2.60 -0.65
CA GLY A 127 26.74 3.93 -0.12
C GLY A 127 25.28 4.42 -0.23
N THR A 128 24.45 3.81 -1.09
CA THR A 128 23.01 4.14 -1.20
C THR A 128 22.17 3.56 -0.08
N GLY A 129 22.73 2.60 0.67
CA GLY A 129 22.08 1.99 1.82
C GLY A 129 21.12 0.84 1.49
N TYR A 130 20.81 0.57 0.24
CA TYR A 130 20.00 -0.56 -0.25
C TYR A 130 20.21 -0.81 -1.75
N SER A 131 19.77 -1.97 -2.24
CA SER A 131 19.83 -2.33 -3.66
C SER A 131 18.69 -1.69 -4.45
N ASP A 132 19.00 -1.01 -5.55
CA ASP A 132 17.99 -0.45 -6.47
C ASP A 132 17.06 -1.51 -7.01
N SER A 133 17.54 -2.74 -7.23
CA SER A 133 16.72 -3.88 -7.66
C SER A 133 15.68 -4.24 -6.60
N SER A 134 16.02 -4.18 -5.31
CA SER A 134 15.08 -4.47 -4.23
C SER A 134 14.06 -3.35 -4.05
N ASP A 135 14.47 -2.09 -4.19
CA ASP A 135 13.56 -0.95 -4.17
C ASP A 135 12.64 -0.96 -5.40
N TRP A 136 13.18 -1.16 -6.60
CA TRP A 136 12.35 -1.31 -7.81
C TRP A 136 11.27 -2.39 -7.63
N PHE A 137 11.64 -3.55 -7.08
CA PHE A 137 10.68 -4.63 -6.83
C PHE A 137 9.62 -4.19 -5.83
N PHE A 138 10.01 -3.59 -4.70
CA PHE A 138 9.10 -3.11 -3.68
C PHE A 138 8.13 -2.06 -4.23
N GLN A 139 8.65 -1.04 -4.93
CA GLN A 139 7.86 0.05 -5.52
C GLN A 139 6.92 -0.43 -6.64
N THR A 140 7.32 -1.45 -7.40
CA THR A 140 6.45 -2.08 -8.40
C THR A 140 5.16 -2.62 -7.78
N MET A 141 5.22 -3.16 -6.56
CA MET A 141 4.02 -3.67 -5.88
C MET A 141 3.06 -2.53 -5.51
N PHE A 142 3.56 -1.35 -5.21
CA PHE A 142 2.74 -0.16 -4.94
C PHE A 142 2.03 0.35 -6.20
N VAL A 143 2.72 0.34 -7.34
CA VAL A 143 2.13 0.60 -8.66
C VAL A 143 0.98 -0.37 -8.92
N CYS A 144 1.22 -1.67 -8.73
CA CYS A 144 0.21 -2.71 -8.91
C CYS A 144 -0.99 -2.51 -7.98
N ALA A 145 -0.77 -2.08 -6.72
CA ALA A 145 -1.82 -1.77 -5.77
C ALA A 145 -2.66 -0.58 -6.23
N THR A 146 -2.03 0.50 -6.69
CA THR A 146 -2.72 1.71 -7.20
C THR A 146 -3.66 1.38 -8.35
N VAL A 147 -3.20 0.62 -9.34
CA VAL A 147 -4.02 0.19 -10.48
C VAL A 147 -5.11 -0.79 -10.05
N SER A 148 -4.88 -1.57 -8.97
CA SER A 148 -5.87 -2.47 -8.41
C SER A 148 -7.07 -1.74 -7.80
N ILE A 149 -6.84 -0.61 -7.14
CA ILE A 149 -7.92 0.24 -6.59
C ILE A 149 -8.89 0.64 -7.71
N VAL A 150 -8.36 1.03 -8.87
CA VAL A 150 -9.18 1.38 -10.04
C VAL A 150 -9.89 0.15 -10.61
N SER A 151 -9.20 -0.98 -10.65
CA SER A 151 -9.70 -2.24 -11.20
C SER A 151 -11.06 -2.63 -10.62
N GLY A 152 -11.19 -2.61 -9.30
CA GLY A 152 -12.45 -2.91 -8.61
C GLY A 152 -13.56 -1.90 -8.92
N ALA A 153 -13.22 -0.62 -8.94
CA ALA A 153 -14.17 0.46 -9.21
C ALA A 153 -14.82 0.38 -10.60
N VAL A 154 -14.06 -0.05 -11.60
CA VAL A 154 -14.54 -0.15 -13.00
C VAL A 154 -14.97 -1.57 -13.38
N ALA A 155 -14.98 -2.51 -12.45
CA ALA A 155 -15.39 -3.89 -12.67
C ALA A 155 -16.81 -3.98 -13.25
N GLU A 156 -17.01 -4.88 -14.22
CA GLU A 156 -18.28 -5.05 -14.96
C GLU A 156 -18.75 -3.81 -15.76
N ARG A 157 -17.87 -2.81 -15.96
CA ARG A 157 -18.17 -1.58 -16.71
C ARG A 157 -17.21 -1.38 -17.86
N ILE A 158 -15.93 -1.69 -17.67
CA ILE A 158 -14.88 -1.54 -18.67
C ILE A 158 -14.59 -2.87 -19.37
N LYS A 159 -14.30 -2.79 -20.67
CA LYS A 159 -13.78 -3.94 -21.42
C LYS A 159 -12.30 -4.17 -21.05
N ILE A 160 -11.82 -5.41 -21.22
CA ILE A 160 -10.47 -5.81 -20.77
C ILE A 160 -9.35 -5.03 -21.46
N TRP A 161 -9.41 -4.82 -22.78
CA TRP A 161 -8.36 -4.11 -23.52
C TRP A 161 -8.27 -2.61 -23.18
N PRO A 162 -9.37 -1.83 -23.10
CA PRO A 162 -9.32 -0.47 -22.57
C PRO A 162 -8.78 -0.40 -21.15
N PHE A 163 -9.04 -1.40 -20.30
CA PHE A 163 -8.46 -1.46 -18.97
C PHE A 163 -6.95 -1.67 -19.01
N PHE A 164 -6.44 -2.54 -19.87
CA PHE A 164 -5.01 -2.74 -20.04
C PHE A 164 -4.30 -1.49 -20.58
N THR A 165 -4.92 -0.79 -21.55
CA THR A 165 -4.42 0.52 -22.01
C THR A 165 -4.36 1.53 -20.86
N PHE A 166 -5.40 1.58 -20.04
CA PHE A 166 -5.42 2.41 -18.84
C PHE A 166 -4.29 2.00 -17.86
N ALA A 167 -4.06 0.70 -17.65
CA ALA A 167 -3.00 0.21 -16.78
C ALA A 167 -1.61 0.67 -17.27
N VAL A 168 -1.36 0.66 -18.59
CA VAL A 168 -0.11 1.20 -19.19
C VAL A 168 0.06 2.68 -18.84
N VAL A 169 -0.97 3.51 -19.07
CA VAL A 169 -0.90 4.95 -18.81
C VAL A 169 -0.76 5.24 -17.31
N MET A 170 -1.48 4.50 -16.48
CA MET A 170 -1.45 4.68 -15.04
C MET A 170 -0.10 4.30 -14.44
N SER A 171 0.46 3.14 -14.83
CA SER A 171 1.74 2.65 -14.30
C SER A 171 2.97 3.30 -14.92
N GLY A 172 2.85 3.83 -16.12
CA GLY A 172 3.97 4.46 -16.83
C GLY A 172 4.01 5.98 -16.76
N LEU A 173 2.90 6.62 -16.40
CA LEU A 173 2.85 8.09 -16.45
C LEU A 173 2.18 8.69 -15.21
N ILE A 174 0.90 8.42 -14.99
CA ILE A 174 0.12 9.14 -13.95
C ILE A 174 0.68 8.87 -12.55
N TYR A 175 0.82 7.59 -12.20
CA TYR A 175 1.33 7.21 -10.88
C TYR A 175 2.81 7.62 -10.69
N PRO A 176 3.74 7.33 -11.63
CA PRO A 176 5.14 7.73 -11.47
C PRO A 176 5.33 9.24 -11.30
N ILE A 177 4.59 10.05 -12.04
CA ILE A 177 4.65 11.52 -11.88
C ILE A 177 4.19 11.92 -10.48
N SER A 178 3.05 11.41 -10.01
CA SER A 178 2.54 11.73 -8.67
C SER A 178 3.47 11.21 -7.56
N MET A 179 4.08 10.06 -7.75
CA MET A 179 5.08 9.48 -6.86
C MET A 179 6.33 10.37 -6.78
N GLY A 180 6.81 10.82 -7.94
CA GLY A 180 7.98 11.68 -8.04
C GLY A 180 7.82 13.02 -7.33
N TRP A 181 6.61 13.56 -7.27
CA TRP A 181 6.35 14.83 -6.58
C TRP A 181 6.70 14.80 -5.09
N GLN A 182 6.64 13.65 -4.44
CA GLN A 182 6.95 13.52 -3.02
C GLN A 182 8.10 12.52 -2.80
N TRP A 183 7.96 11.24 -3.12
CA TRP A 183 8.99 10.23 -2.86
C TRP A 183 10.25 10.42 -3.73
N GLY A 184 10.09 11.00 -4.91
CA GLY A 184 11.20 11.35 -5.79
C GLY A 184 11.88 12.69 -5.48
N GLY A 185 11.53 13.38 -4.38
CA GLY A 185 12.12 14.67 -4.02
C GLY A 185 11.59 15.86 -4.84
N GLY A 186 10.46 15.70 -5.53
CA GLY A 186 9.86 16.75 -6.35
C GLY A 186 9.20 17.88 -5.55
N TRP A 187 8.38 18.68 -6.22
CA TRP A 187 7.85 19.94 -5.70
C TRP A 187 7.01 19.80 -4.41
N LEU A 188 6.28 18.71 -4.22
CA LEU A 188 5.51 18.48 -2.98
C LEU A 188 6.44 18.19 -1.80
N SER A 189 7.51 17.43 -2.02
CA SER A 189 8.55 17.20 -1.01
C SER A 189 9.22 18.51 -0.62
N ALA A 190 9.60 19.33 -1.60
CA ALA A 190 10.19 20.65 -1.36
C ALA A 190 9.22 21.61 -0.63
N ALA A 191 7.91 21.45 -0.80
CA ALA A 191 6.88 22.19 -0.06
C ALA A 191 6.63 21.65 1.36
N GLY A 192 7.33 20.57 1.80
CA GLY A 192 7.20 19.98 3.13
C GLY A 192 6.05 18.97 3.26
N PHE A 193 5.43 18.53 2.16
CA PHE A 193 4.44 17.46 2.20
C PHE A 193 5.14 16.12 2.44
N SER A 194 4.55 15.30 3.31
CA SER A 194 5.05 13.95 3.63
C SER A 194 3.96 12.90 3.49
N ASP A 195 4.27 11.82 2.82
CA ASP A 195 3.46 10.61 2.74
C ASP A 195 4.35 9.41 3.08
N PHE A 196 4.12 8.80 4.25
CA PHE A 196 4.98 7.73 4.76
C PHE A 196 4.89 6.46 3.91
N ALA A 197 3.68 5.94 3.70
CA ALA A 197 3.49 4.63 3.06
C ALA A 197 2.59 4.68 1.81
N GLY A 198 2.10 5.84 1.38
CA GLY A 198 1.30 5.95 0.16
C GLY A 198 -0.19 6.16 0.37
N SER A 199 -0.61 6.73 1.51
CA SER A 199 -2.02 7.12 1.70
C SER A 199 -2.50 8.05 0.59
N THR A 200 -1.65 8.97 0.16
CA THR A 200 -1.94 9.91 -0.93
C THR A 200 -1.41 9.38 -2.26
N ILE A 201 -0.12 9.04 -2.30
CA ILE A 201 0.57 8.66 -3.54
C ILE A 201 -0.06 7.40 -4.16
N VAL A 202 -0.37 6.39 -3.35
CA VAL A 202 -0.97 5.13 -3.84
C VAL A 202 -2.50 5.20 -3.80
N HIS A 203 -3.05 5.45 -2.60
CA HIS A 203 -4.47 5.27 -2.37
C HIS A 203 -5.31 6.44 -2.88
N ALA A 204 -4.91 7.70 -2.65
CA ALA A 204 -5.67 8.83 -3.17
C ALA A 204 -5.49 8.97 -4.70
N CYS A 205 -4.30 8.69 -5.25
CA CYS A 205 -4.08 8.65 -6.69
C CYS A 205 -4.96 7.58 -7.35
N GLY A 206 -4.95 6.34 -6.82
CA GLY A 206 -5.83 5.27 -7.29
C GLY A 206 -7.31 5.60 -7.11
N GLY A 207 -7.69 6.20 -5.98
CA GLY A 207 -9.05 6.63 -5.68
C GLY A 207 -9.56 7.72 -6.63
N ALA A 208 -8.74 8.72 -6.95
CA ALA A 208 -9.07 9.77 -7.91
C ALA A 208 -9.25 9.22 -9.32
N ALA A 209 -8.34 8.34 -9.76
CA ALA A 209 -8.46 7.65 -11.04
C ALA A 209 -9.70 6.73 -11.09
N ALA A 210 -10.03 6.04 -10.00
CA ALA A 210 -11.24 5.26 -9.86
C ALA A 210 -12.50 6.12 -9.97
N LEU A 211 -12.52 7.27 -9.31
CA LEU A 211 -13.62 8.23 -9.40
C LEU A 211 -13.82 8.73 -10.83
N ALA A 212 -12.74 9.13 -11.51
CA ALA A 212 -12.78 9.53 -12.90
C ALA A 212 -13.34 8.40 -13.79
N GLY A 213 -12.88 7.16 -13.60
CA GLY A 213 -13.38 5.99 -14.31
C GLY A 213 -14.87 5.75 -14.07
N ILE A 214 -15.37 5.90 -12.85
CA ILE A 214 -16.80 5.76 -12.50
C ILE A 214 -17.64 6.84 -13.17
N ILE A 215 -17.16 8.09 -13.20
CA ILE A 215 -17.87 9.21 -13.84
C ILE A 215 -17.99 8.96 -15.35
N VAL A 216 -16.90 8.54 -16.00
CA VAL A 216 -16.88 8.31 -17.46
C VAL A 216 -17.71 7.09 -17.86
N LEU A 217 -17.61 5.99 -17.11
CA LEU A 217 -18.28 4.72 -17.46
C LEU A 217 -19.73 4.64 -16.97
N GLY A 218 -20.10 5.41 -15.96
CA GLY A 218 -21.43 5.37 -15.37
C GLY A 218 -21.70 4.12 -14.56
N ALA A 219 -22.96 3.78 -14.39
CA ALA A 219 -23.40 2.60 -13.64
C ALA A 219 -23.20 1.31 -14.44
N ARG A 220 -23.12 0.17 -13.73
CA ARG A 220 -23.14 -1.17 -14.37
C ARG A 220 -24.42 -1.33 -15.20
N GLU A 221 -24.33 -2.00 -16.33
CA GLU A 221 -25.48 -2.31 -17.16
C GLU A 221 -26.54 -3.09 -16.36
N GLY A 222 -27.79 -2.69 -16.46
CA GLY A 222 -28.89 -3.28 -15.70
C GLY A 222 -28.97 -2.88 -14.22
N ARG A 223 -28.07 -2.02 -13.72
CA ARG A 223 -28.09 -1.58 -12.31
C ARG A 223 -29.34 -0.77 -11.96
N PHE A 224 -29.87 -0.05 -12.92
CA PHE A 224 -31.09 0.74 -12.76
C PHE A 224 -32.12 0.38 -13.84
N THR A 225 -33.37 0.27 -13.43
CA THR A 225 -34.52 0.06 -14.33
C THR A 225 -35.59 1.13 -14.09
N SER A 226 -36.52 1.27 -15.01
CA SER A 226 -37.68 2.15 -14.82
C SER A 226 -38.90 1.30 -14.42
N SER A 227 -39.53 1.65 -13.31
CA SER A 227 -40.77 1.03 -12.84
C SER A 227 -41.74 2.14 -12.43
N GLY A 228 -42.89 2.22 -13.10
CA GLY A 228 -43.90 3.27 -12.86
C GLY A 228 -43.35 4.69 -13.04
N GLY A 229 -42.44 4.91 -13.99
CA GLY A 229 -41.80 6.22 -14.26
C GLY A 229 -40.71 6.62 -13.25
N LYS A 230 -40.41 5.78 -12.28
CA LYS A 230 -39.35 6.02 -11.29
C LYS A 230 -38.14 5.14 -11.58
N ARG A 231 -36.92 5.70 -11.36
CA ARG A 231 -35.66 4.95 -11.45
C ARG A 231 -35.53 4.07 -10.21
N VAL A 232 -35.46 2.76 -10.39
CA VAL A 232 -35.35 1.77 -9.33
C VAL A 232 -34.00 1.05 -9.46
N MET A 233 -33.31 0.86 -8.35
CA MET A 233 -32.04 0.13 -8.29
C MET A 233 -32.29 -1.38 -8.26
N VAL A 234 -31.61 -2.11 -9.16
CA VAL A 234 -31.62 -3.57 -9.20
C VAL A 234 -30.39 -4.08 -8.42
N PRO A 235 -30.57 -4.90 -7.38
CA PRO A 235 -29.43 -5.48 -6.65
C PRO A 235 -28.72 -6.52 -7.53
N PHE A 236 -27.39 -6.51 -7.51
CA PHE A 236 -26.57 -7.59 -8.10
C PHE A 236 -26.05 -8.48 -6.97
N ALA A 237 -26.25 -9.78 -7.12
CA ALA A 237 -25.72 -10.75 -6.19
C ALA A 237 -24.18 -10.85 -6.37
N ALA A 238 -23.46 -10.80 -5.26
CA ALA A 238 -22.04 -11.13 -5.22
C ALA A 238 -21.84 -12.60 -5.57
N SER A 239 -20.75 -12.92 -6.30
CA SER A 239 -20.47 -14.30 -6.71
C SER A 239 -20.10 -15.20 -5.53
N SER A 240 -19.35 -14.66 -4.55
CA SER A 240 -18.87 -15.43 -3.40
C SER A 240 -18.44 -14.53 -2.24
N ILE A 241 -19.21 -14.48 -1.18
CA ILE A 241 -18.83 -13.75 0.05
C ILE A 241 -17.59 -14.35 0.73
N PRO A 242 -17.37 -15.69 0.77
CA PRO A 242 -16.11 -16.24 1.27
C PRO A 242 -14.87 -15.74 0.53
N LEU A 243 -14.93 -15.55 -0.81
CA LEU A 243 -13.83 -14.96 -1.56
C LEU A 243 -13.60 -13.48 -1.21
N VAL A 244 -14.67 -12.72 -0.97
CA VAL A 244 -14.56 -11.33 -0.49
C VAL A 244 -13.82 -11.29 0.84
N THR A 245 -14.20 -12.15 1.77
CA THR A 245 -13.58 -12.23 3.10
C THR A 245 -12.11 -12.63 3.00
N LEU A 246 -11.80 -13.66 2.22
CA LEU A 246 -10.42 -14.09 1.99
C LEU A 246 -9.58 -12.97 1.36
N GLY A 247 -10.12 -12.29 0.34
CA GLY A 247 -9.48 -11.16 -0.30
C GLY A 247 -9.17 -10.03 0.69
N THR A 248 -10.10 -9.73 1.59
CA THR A 248 -9.91 -8.73 2.66
C THR A 248 -8.76 -9.11 3.59
N PHE A 249 -8.68 -10.37 4.02
CA PHE A 249 -7.57 -10.84 4.87
C PHE A 249 -6.22 -10.81 4.15
N LEU A 250 -6.18 -11.16 2.86
CA LEU A 250 -4.94 -11.08 2.07
C LEU A 250 -4.48 -9.64 1.87
N LEU A 251 -5.41 -8.69 1.67
CA LEU A 251 -5.09 -7.26 1.66
C LEU A 251 -4.52 -6.81 3.00
N TRP A 252 -5.16 -7.19 4.09
CA TRP A 252 -4.71 -6.86 5.44
C TRP A 252 -3.33 -7.46 5.73
N PHE A 253 -3.12 -8.71 5.38
CA PHE A 253 -1.81 -9.37 5.51
C PHE A 253 -0.71 -8.62 4.74
N GLY A 254 -0.96 -8.25 3.49
CA GLY A 254 -0.02 -7.47 2.69
C GLY A 254 0.26 -6.07 3.26
N TRP A 255 -0.68 -5.52 4.04
CA TRP A 255 -0.54 -4.21 4.65
C TRP A 255 0.56 -4.14 5.72
N PHE A 256 0.88 -5.24 6.36
CA PHE A 256 2.05 -5.31 7.26
C PHE A 256 3.36 -5.09 6.48
N GLY A 257 3.44 -5.62 5.26
CA GLY A 257 4.55 -5.31 4.34
C GLY A 257 4.51 -3.86 3.84
N PHE A 258 3.31 -3.41 3.45
CA PHE A 258 3.10 -2.09 2.89
C PHE A 258 3.55 -0.98 3.83
N ASN A 259 3.09 -0.98 5.07
CA ASN A 259 3.43 0.05 6.05
C ASN A 259 4.74 -0.24 6.79
N GLY A 260 4.96 -1.48 7.23
CA GLY A 260 6.14 -1.83 8.03
C GLY A 260 7.45 -1.57 7.29
N PHE A 261 7.52 -2.00 6.03
CA PHE A 261 8.74 -1.82 5.23
C PHE A 261 8.83 -0.46 4.52
N SER A 262 7.82 0.40 4.64
CA SER A 262 7.90 1.82 4.20
C SER A 262 8.78 2.68 5.12
N GLN A 263 9.29 2.12 6.22
CA GLN A 263 10.38 2.72 6.99
C GLN A 263 11.66 2.84 6.16
N LEU A 264 11.87 1.96 5.18
CA LEU A 264 12.98 1.95 4.24
C LEU A 264 14.36 1.74 4.88
N ALA A 265 14.40 1.44 6.17
CA ALA A 265 15.62 1.20 6.94
C ALA A 265 15.39 0.13 8.01
N MET A 266 16.39 -0.68 8.26
CA MET A 266 16.46 -1.67 9.36
C MET A 266 17.85 -1.70 9.99
N GLY A 267 18.58 -0.58 9.89
CA GLY A 267 19.99 -0.49 10.29
C GLY A 267 20.21 -0.04 11.74
N THR A 268 19.20 0.50 12.39
CA THR A 268 19.27 1.00 13.77
C THR A 268 18.11 0.46 14.61
N PHE A 269 18.23 0.57 15.92
CA PHE A 269 17.16 0.17 16.85
C PHE A 269 15.87 0.98 16.63
N ASP A 270 16.00 2.24 16.26
CA ASP A 270 14.86 3.15 16.05
C ASP A 270 14.10 2.85 14.73
N ASP A 271 14.68 2.05 13.82
CA ASP A 271 14.05 1.66 12.56
C ASP A 271 13.10 0.47 12.72
N VAL A 272 13.18 -0.29 13.81
CA VAL A 272 12.43 -1.53 14.05
C VAL A 272 11.42 -1.35 15.17
#